data_5e3a5b46124eb6db14f1dd7a549374fe
#
_entry.id   5e3a5b46124eb6db14f1dd7a549374fe
#
_cell.length_a   1.000
_cell.length_b   1.000
_cell.length_c   1.000
_cell.angle_alpha   90.00
_cell.angle_beta   90.00
_cell.angle_gamma   90.00
#
_symmetry.space_group_name_H-M   'P 1'
#
loop_
_entity.id
_entity.type
_entity.pdbx_description
1 polymer ?
#
loop_
_entity_poly.entity_id
_entity_poly.type
_entity_poly.pdbx_seq_one_letter_code
_entity_poly.pdbx_strand_id
1 'polypeptide(L)'
;MDFMLNWMYSTETLIKQQNNGHEFYILQKDSKDIGFLAIEQTGDELKVNKVYVLPTVQGFGAGKKLMEKAIERAKAKQCTYIFLQVNRANKAKFFYDKLGFTIRREEKFDIGHGFFMDDYVMELKVEKAL
;
A
#
# COMPACT_ATOMS: atom_id res chain seq x y z
N MET A 1 -5.58 -30.53 2.75
CA MET A 1 -4.68 -29.45 3.05
C MET A 1 -5.42 -28.18 3.40
N ASP A 2 -4.90 -27.47 4.34
CA ASP A 2 -5.50 -26.24 4.78
C ASP A 2 -5.38 -25.16 3.70
N PHE A 3 -6.50 -24.65 3.22
CA PHE A 3 -6.54 -23.58 2.24
C PHE A 3 -5.88 -22.31 2.76
N MET A 4 -6.09 -22.00 4.03
CA MET A 4 -5.51 -20.81 4.64
C MET A 4 -3.99 -20.90 4.70
N LEU A 5 -3.47 -22.08 4.96
CA LEU A 5 -2.02 -22.29 4.99
C LEU A 5 -1.42 -22.07 3.61
N ASN A 6 -2.05 -22.59 2.57
CA ASN A 6 -1.63 -22.36 1.19
C ASN A 6 -1.66 -20.89 0.83
N TRP A 7 -2.71 -20.22 1.23
CA TRP A 7 -2.85 -18.81 0.99
C TRP A 7 -1.69 -18.04 1.61
N MET A 8 -1.34 -18.36 2.85
CA MET A 8 -0.26 -17.69 3.55
C MET A 8 1.10 -17.95 2.89
N TYR A 9 1.36 -19.16 2.44
CA TYR A 9 2.62 -19.46 1.78
C TYR A 9 2.74 -18.80 0.42
N SER A 10 1.66 -18.70 -0.30
CA SER A 10 1.70 -18.09 -1.63
C SER A 10 1.78 -16.57 -1.59
N THR A 11 1.63 -15.94 -0.40
CA THR A 11 1.66 -14.48 -0.27
C THR A 11 3.07 -13.90 -0.21
N GLU A 12 4.10 -14.73 -0.08
CA GLU A 12 5.44 -14.24 0.24
C GLU A 12 6.40 -14.27 -0.94
N THR A 13 5.91 -14.22 -2.15
CA THR A 13 6.82 -14.11 -3.29
C THR A 13 7.25 -12.67 -3.43
N LEU A 14 8.47 -12.43 -3.03
CA LEU A 14 9.08 -11.11 -3.09
C LEU A 14 9.94 -11.02 -4.33
N ILE A 15 9.45 -10.34 -5.34
CA ILE A 15 10.34 -9.86 -6.37
C ILE A 15 10.79 -8.50 -5.89
N LYS A 16 11.91 -8.50 -5.20
CA LYS A 16 12.46 -7.28 -4.66
C LYS A 16 13.30 -6.62 -5.72
N GLN A 17 12.76 -5.62 -6.36
CA GLN A 17 13.55 -4.70 -7.16
C GLN A 17 13.83 -3.49 -6.31
N GLN A 18 15.09 -3.28 -5.99
CA GLN A 18 15.51 -2.13 -5.23
C GLN A 18 16.25 -1.20 -6.17
N ASN A 19 15.64 -0.06 -6.44
CA ASN A 19 16.26 0.95 -7.27
C ASN A 19 15.96 2.31 -6.63
N ASN A 20 17.00 3.02 -6.17
CA ASN A 20 16.88 4.34 -5.55
C ASN A 20 15.90 4.38 -4.36
N GLY A 21 15.92 3.33 -3.53
CA GLY A 21 15.04 3.27 -2.36
C GLY A 21 13.63 2.76 -2.64
N HIS A 22 13.34 2.41 -3.89
CA HIS A 22 12.05 1.83 -4.26
C HIS A 22 12.06 0.33 -4.03
N GLU A 23 10.97 -0.20 -3.49
CA GLU A 23 10.76 -1.63 -3.30
C GLU A 23 9.43 -2.02 -3.92
N PHE A 24 9.42 -3.18 -4.57
CA PHE A 24 8.24 -3.73 -5.22
C PHE A 24 7.97 -5.12 -4.68
N TYR A 25 6.71 -5.40 -4.41
CA TYR A 25 6.27 -6.69 -3.90
C TYR A 25 5.09 -7.19 -4.70
N ILE A 26 5.13 -8.45 -5.06
CA ILE A 26 4.02 -9.10 -5.76
C ILE A 26 3.40 -10.12 -4.81
N LEU A 27 2.09 -10.03 -4.66
CA LEU A 27 1.33 -11.00 -3.89
C LEU A 27 0.84 -12.08 -4.84
N GLN A 28 1.21 -13.33 -4.55
CA GLN A 28 0.80 -14.47 -5.35
C GLN A 28 -0.09 -15.42 -4.56
N LYS A 29 -1.02 -16.00 -5.25
CA LYS A 29 -1.85 -17.08 -4.73
C LYS A 29 -1.92 -18.17 -5.80
N ASP A 30 -1.53 -19.39 -5.41
CA ASP A 30 -1.52 -20.54 -6.34
C ASP A 30 -0.70 -20.24 -7.60
N SER A 31 0.45 -19.63 -7.43
CA SER A 31 1.40 -19.24 -8.50
C SER A 31 0.85 -18.17 -9.45
N LYS A 32 -0.22 -17.49 -9.08
CA LYS A 32 -0.78 -16.39 -9.88
C LYS A 32 -0.56 -15.07 -9.17
N ASP A 33 -0.18 -14.08 -9.93
CA ASP A 33 -0.03 -12.72 -9.41
C ASP A 33 -1.41 -12.11 -9.18
N ILE A 34 -1.73 -11.79 -7.94
CA ILE A 34 -3.04 -11.25 -7.59
C ILE A 34 -2.99 -9.85 -7.02
N GLY A 35 -1.82 -9.38 -6.70
CA GLY A 35 -1.68 -8.04 -6.14
C GLY A 35 -0.27 -7.51 -6.26
N PHE A 36 -0.13 -6.21 -6.09
CA PHE A 36 1.14 -5.51 -6.27
C PHE A 36 1.24 -4.36 -5.28
N LEU A 37 2.42 -4.19 -4.71
CA LEU A 37 2.73 -3.09 -3.80
C LEU A 37 4.01 -2.42 -4.25
N ALA A 38 3.99 -1.10 -4.39
CA ALA A 38 5.19 -0.31 -4.64
C ALA A 38 5.34 0.71 -3.52
N ILE A 39 6.50 0.73 -2.90
CA ILE A 39 6.81 1.64 -1.80
C ILE A 39 8.17 2.28 -2.03
N GLU A 40 8.35 3.46 -1.45
CA GLU A 40 9.66 4.12 -1.43
C GLU A 40 9.86 4.83 -0.11
N GLN A 41 11.09 4.85 0.35
CA GLN A 41 11.44 5.60 1.56
C GLN A 41 11.79 7.03 1.19
N THR A 42 11.20 7.97 1.90
CA THR A 42 11.45 9.40 1.76
C THR A 42 11.80 9.95 3.13
N GLY A 43 13.09 10.12 3.40
CA GLY A 43 13.54 10.51 4.73
C GLY A 43 13.19 9.44 5.75
N ASP A 44 12.43 9.80 6.78
CA ASP A 44 11.96 8.87 7.81
C ASP A 44 10.50 8.45 7.60
N GLU A 45 10.00 8.62 6.38
CA GLU A 45 8.65 8.23 6.02
C GLU A 45 8.68 7.21 4.88
N LEU A 46 7.64 6.39 4.82
CA LEU A 46 7.46 5.42 3.75
C LEU A 46 6.26 5.83 2.91
N LYS A 47 6.49 6.05 1.64
CA LYS A 47 5.43 6.37 0.70
C LYS A 47 4.94 5.11 0.02
N VAL A 48 3.62 4.90 0.03
CA VAL A 48 2.99 3.86 -0.77
C VAL A 48 2.65 4.47 -2.12
N ASN A 49 3.41 4.09 -3.14
CA ASN A 49 3.22 4.61 -4.48
C ASN A 49 2.06 3.92 -5.20
N LYS A 50 1.89 2.62 -4.93
CA LYS A 50 0.84 1.86 -5.59
C LYS A 50 0.48 0.62 -4.78
N VAL A 51 -0.82 0.40 -4.65
CA VAL A 51 -1.40 -0.86 -4.18
C VAL A 51 -2.43 -1.25 -5.20
N TYR A 52 -2.30 -2.46 -5.73
CA TYR A 52 -3.24 -2.97 -6.71
C TYR A 52 -3.63 -4.40 -6.36
N VAL A 53 -4.89 -4.71 -6.47
CA VAL A 53 -5.43 -6.06 -6.28
C VAL A 53 -6.33 -6.38 -7.46
N LEU A 54 -6.15 -7.58 -8.03
CA LEU A 54 -7.03 -8.02 -9.11
C LEU A 54 -8.48 -8.01 -8.65
N PRO A 55 -9.40 -7.46 -9.47
CA PRO A 55 -10.81 -7.41 -9.08
C PRO A 55 -11.42 -8.76 -8.74
N THR A 56 -10.96 -9.83 -9.39
CA THR A 56 -11.49 -11.19 -9.18
C THR A 56 -11.14 -11.78 -7.82
N VAL A 57 -10.16 -11.21 -7.11
CA VAL A 57 -9.74 -11.71 -5.80
C VAL A 57 -9.99 -10.70 -4.68
N GLN A 58 -10.71 -9.64 -4.96
CA GLN A 58 -11.11 -8.70 -3.91
C GLN A 58 -12.05 -9.42 -2.92
N GLY A 59 -11.89 -9.10 -1.64
CA GLY A 59 -12.64 -9.78 -0.60
C GLY A 59 -11.89 -10.87 0.13
N PHE A 60 -10.71 -11.26 -0.37
CA PHE A 60 -9.85 -12.25 0.30
C PHE A 60 -8.80 -11.60 1.20
N GLY A 61 -8.92 -10.31 1.43
CA GLY A 61 -7.96 -9.61 2.27
C GLY A 61 -6.63 -9.33 1.61
N ALA A 62 -6.55 -9.41 0.28
CA ALA A 62 -5.29 -9.19 -0.44
C ALA A 62 -4.75 -7.77 -0.24
N GLY A 63 -5.62 -6.76 -0.30
CA GLY A 63 -5.22 -5.38 -0.06
C GLY A 63 -4.68 -5.18 1.35
N LYS A 64 -5.32 -5.80 2.32
CA LYS A 64 -4.86 -5.76 3.72
C LYS A 64 -3.50 -6.41 3.86
N LYS A 65 -3.27 -7.54 3.20
CA LYS A 65 -1.97 -8.23 3.21
C LYS A 65 -0.88 -7.33 2.66
N LEU A 66 -1.14 -6.67 1.54
CA LEU A 66 -0.18 -5.76 0.94
C LEU A 66 0.12 -4.58 1.87
N MET A 67 -0.89 -4.01 2.50
CA MET A 67 -0.69 -2.90 3.43
C MET A 67 0.02 -3.35 4.71
N GLU A 68 -0.23 -4.57 5.17
CA GLU A 68 0.52 -5.14 6.29
C GLU A 68 2.00 -5.25 5.94
N LYS A 69 2.33 -5.61 4.70
CA LYS A 69 3.71 -5.64 4.23
C LYS A 69 4.33 -4.25 4.24
N ALA A 70 3.59 -3.24 3.80
CA ALA A 70 4.07 -1.87 3.84
C ALA A 70 4.36 -1.43 5.28
N ILE A 71 3.48 -1.77 6.22
CA ILE A 71 3.67 -1.45 7.64
C ILE A 71 4.90 -2.16 8.19
N GLU A 72 5.06 -3.45 7.88
CA GLU A 72 6.23 -4.21 8.28
C GLU A 72 7.52 -3.58 7.77
N ARG A 73 7.53 -3.18 6.51
CA ARG A 73 8.72 -2.55 5.92
C ARG A 73 9.00 -1.18 6.54
N ALA A 74 7.97 -0.41 6.84
CA ALA A 74 8.13 0.87 7.52
C ALA A 74 8.76 0.69 8.89
N LYS A 75 8.32 -0.31 9.64
CA LYS A 75 8.92 -0.63 10.94
C LYS A 75 10.37 -1.06 10.81
N ALA A 76 10.67 -1.92 9.85
CA ALA A 76 12.03 -2.40 9.62
C ALA A 76 12.98 -1.28 9.23
N LYS A 77 12.48 -0.28 8.51
CA LYS A 77 13.26 0.89 8.09
C LYS A 77 13.22 2.02 9.12
N GLN A 78 12.55 1.82 10.25
CA GLN A 78 12.41 2.80 11.32
C GLN A 78 11.75 4.09 10.84
N CYS A 79 10.80 3.97 9.93
CA CYS A 79 10.01 5.10 9.49
C CYS A 79 9.01 5.51 10.57
N THR A 80 8.72 6.80 10.65
CA THR A 80 7.75 7.36 11.60
C THR A 80 6.33 7.26 11.09
N TYR A 81 6.15 7.46 9.78
CA TYR A 81 4.84 7.46 9.13
C TYR A 81 4.89 6.71 7.82
N ILE A 82 3.74 6.12 7.49
CA ILE A 82 3.43 5.69 6.12
C ILE A 82 2.47 6.71 5.55
N PHE A 83 2.66 7.14 4.33
CA PHE A 83 1.71 8.04 3.69
C PHE A 83 1.42 7.59 2.26
N LEU A 84 0.27 8.01 1.78
CA LEU A 84 -0.19 7.68 0.43
C LEU A 84 -1.10 8.79 -0.08
N GLN A 85 -1.31 8.78 -1.38
CA GLN A 85 -2.18 9.72 -2.03
C GLN A 85 -3.35 8.97 -2.64
N VAL A 86 -4.57 9.43 -2.40
CA VAL A 86 -5.77 8.79 -2.91
C VAL A 86 -6.73 9.85 -3.40
N ASN A 87 -7.31 9.61 -4.58
CA ASN A 87 -8.28 10.54 -5.14
C ASN A 87 -9.53 10.58 -4.25
N ARG A 88 -10.10 11.77 -4.10
CA ARG A 88 -11.29 11.99 -3.25
C ARG A 88 -12.46 11.09 -3.65
N ALA A 89 -12.61 10.82 -4.93
CA ALA A 89 -13.69 9.98 -5.44
C ALA A 89 -13.40 8.48 -5.33
N ASN A 90 -12.18 8.10 -4.95
CA ASN A 90 -11.79 6.70 -4.88
C ASN A 90 -12.31 6.07 -3.59
N LYS A 91 -13.05 5.00 -3.72
CA LYS A 91 -13.61 4.28 -2.57
C LYS A 91 -12.54 3.66 -1.68
N ALA A 92 -11.31 3.52 -2.16
CA ALA A 92 -10.21 2.99 -1.37
C ALA A 92 -9.93 3.83 -0.13
N LYS A 93 -10.36 5.08 -0.10
CA LYS A 93 -10.25 5.91 1.10
C LYS A 93 -10.86 5.23 2.32
N PHE A 94 -12.01 4.57 2.15
CA PHE A 94 -12.66 3.87 3.25
C PHE A 94 -11.83 2.68 3.75
N PHE A 95 -11.16 2.00 2.85
CA PHE A 95 -10.25 0.92 3.19
C PHE A 95 -9.09 1.44 4.05
N TYR A 96 -8.50 2.56 3.66
CA TYR A 96 -7.41 3.16 4.42
C TYR A 96 -7.89 3.72 5.75
N ASP A 97 -9.08 4.31 5.80
CA ASP A 97 -9.68 4.77 7.07
C ASP A 97 -9.78 3.61 8.06
N LYS A 98 -10.21 2.43 7.60
CA LYS A 98 -10.35 1.25 8.45
C LYS A 98 -9.02 0.74 8.96
N LEU A 99 -7.94 0.96 8.23
CA LEU A 99 -6.61 0.58 8.66
C LEU A 99 -6.01 1.56 9.68
N GLY A 100 -6.67 2.68 9.90
CA GLY A 100 -6.22 3.69 10.84
C GLY A 100 -5.54 4.90 10.22
N PHE A 101 -5.53 4.98 8.90
CA PHE A 101 -5.00 6.16 8.22
C PHE A 101 -5.91 7.36 8.45
N THR A 102 -5.30 8.53 8.57
CA THR A 102 -6.01 9.80 8.69
C THR A 102 -5.57 10.75 7.60
N ILE A 103 -6.37 11.77 7.34
CA ILE A 103 -6.03 12.75 6.31
C ILE A 103 -4.96 13.69 6.86
N ARG A 104 -3.81 13.73 6.18
CA ARG A 104 -2.73 14.66 6.49
C ARG A 104 -3.01 16.02 5.86
N ARG A 105 -3.41 16.02 4.58
CA ARG A 105 -3.75 17.22 3.85
C ARG A 105 -4.54 16.87 2.61
N GLU A 106 -5.16 17.87 2.02
CA GLU A 106 -5.83 17.75 0.73
C GLU A 106 -4.99 18.47 -0.31
N GLU A 107 -4.87 17.88 -1.48
CA GLU A 107 -4.14 18.45 -2.60
C GLU A 107 -5.06 18.55 -3.80
N LYS A 108 -5.00 19.68 -4.48
CA LYS A 108 -5.77 19.94 -5.69
C LYS A 108 -4.82 20.36 -6.78
N PHE A 109 -4.79 19.61 -7.86
CA PHE A 109 -3.89 19.86 -8.98
C PHE A 109 -4.69 20.23 -10.22
N ASP A 110 -4.25 21.30 -10.90
CA ASP A 110 -4.76 21.63 -12.22
C ASP A 110 -4.04 20.76 -13.23
N ILE A 111 -4.78 19.89 -13.91
CA ILE A 111 -4.22 18.98 -14.93
C ILE A 111 -4.49 19.47 -16.35
N GLY A 112 -4.97 20.71 -16.50
CA GLY A 112 -5.25 21.31 -17.79
C GLY A 112 -6.69 21.15 -18.24
N HIS A 113 -7.09 21.93 -19.23
CA HIS A 113 -8.43 21.88 -19.83
C HIS A 113 -9.58 22.05 -18.84
N GLY A 114 -9.32 22.75 -17.73
CA GLY A 114 -10.33 22.97 -16.69
C GLY A 114 -10.57 21.80 -15.76
N PHE A 115 -9.74 20.75 -15.82
CA PHE A 115 -9.85 19.60 -14.95
C PHE A 115 -8.87 19.71 -13.78
N PHE A 116 -9.27 19.16 -12.64
CA PHE A 116 -8.45 19.15 -11.45
C PHE A 116 -8.39 17.73 -10.89
N MET A 117 -7.20 17.34 -10.39
CA MET A 117 -7.09 16.19 -9.50
C MET A 117 -7.26 16.70 -8.08
N ASP A 118 -8.18 16.10 -7.35
CA ASP A 118 -8.50 16.46 -5.98
C ASP A 118 -8.25 15.25 -5.10
N ASP A 119 -7.11 15.26 -4.41
CA ASP A 119 -6.60 14.10 -3.70
C ASP A 119 -6.48 14.37 -2.21
N TYR A 120 -6.59 13.31 -1.43
CA TYR A 120 -6.17 13.30 -0.05
C TYR A 120 -4.78 12.69 0.06
N VAL A 121 -3.94 13.30 0.88
CA VAL A 121 -2.73 12.63 1.37
C VAL A 121 -3.08 12.08 2.74
N MET A 122 -3.01 10.77 2.90
CA MET A 122 -3.35 10.08 4.13
C MET A 122 -2.10 9.52 4.78
N GLU A 123 -2.10 9.47 6.10
CA GLU A 123 -0.95 8.99 6.85
C GLU A 123 -1.36 8.04 7.96
N LEU A 124 -0.45 7.13 8.29
CA LEU A 124 -0.55 6.24 9.44
C LEU A 124 0.74 6.35 10.24
N LYS A 125 0.63 6.65 11.52
CA LYS A 125 1.78 6.64 12.41
C LYS A 125 2.22 5.21 12.66
N VAL A 126 3.51 4.95 12.49
CA VAL A 126 4.10 3.63 12.67
C VAL A 126 4.90 3.61 13.95
N GLU A 127 4.63 2.62 14.80
CA GLU A 127 5.45 2.40 15.98
C GLU A 127 6.76 1.75 15.56
N LYS A 128 7.86 2.40 15.91
CA LYS A 128 9.18 1.88 15.56
C LYS A 128 9.44 0.57 16.30
N ALA A 129 10.10 -0.36 15.61
CA ALA A 129 10.54 -1.59 16.23
C ALA A 129 11.60 -1.27 17.29
N LEU A 130 11.49 -1.95 18.41
CA LEU A 130 12.45 -1.82 19.50
C LEU A 130 13.67 -2.73 19.26
#